data_ff62bc4d47da2511d8893d318ec8a02c
#
_entry.id   ff62bc4d47da2511d8893d318ec8a02c
#
_cell.length_a   1.000
_cell.length_b   1.000
_cell.length_c   1.000
_cell.angle_alpha   90.00
_cell.angle_beta   90.00
_cell.angle_gamma   90.00
#
_symmetry.space_group_name_H-M   'P 1'
#
loop_
_entity.id
_entity.type
_entity.pdbx_description
1 polymer ?
#
loop_
_entity_poly.entity_id
_entity_poly.type
_entity_poly.pdbx_seq_one_letter_code
_entity_poly.pdbx_strand_id
1 'polypeptide(L)'
;ASALHNRVALNIAARFLEAARPRGCRVYMSDMKLRIRDEAVYYPDVMVVCGEGPPHPYYEEAPCAVVEVLSPATEALDRREKRAMYLSLDSLQVYLLVDPERRRFTAYRLTPEGFVEEEGEEVDVPCLDLRLTLEDAFRL
;
A
#
# COMPACT_ATOMS: atom_id res chain seq x y z
N ALA A 1 6.78 -14.52 6.56
CA ALA A 1 5.57 -13.88 7.10
C ALA A 1 4.65 -14.88 7.76
N SER A 2 3.87 -14.44 8.74
CA SER A 2 2.91 -15.30 9.41
C SER A 2 1.68 -15.58 8.52
N ALA A 3 0.90 -16.59 8.90
CA ALA A 3 -0.37 -16.86 8.23
C ALA A 3 -1.29 -15.64 8.30
N LEU A 4 -1.36 -14.99 9.46
CA LEU A 4 -2.18 -13.79 9.63
C LEU A 4 -1.73 -12.66 8.70
N HIS A 5 -0.44 -12.38 8.63
CA HIS A 5 0.13 -11.38 7.73
C HIS A 5 -0.27 -11.67 6.28
N ASN A 6 -0.06 -12.89 5.83
CA ASN A 6 -0.35 -13.29 4.46
C ASN A 6 -1.84 -13.15 4.13
N ARG A 7 -2.70 -13.61 5.03
CA ARG A 7 -4.16 -13.57 4.81
C ARG A 7 -4.70 -12.13 4.79
N VAL A 8 -4.18 -11.27 5.66
CA VAL A 8 -4.58 -9.86 5.68
C VAL A 8 -4.15 -9.17 4.38
N ALA A 9 -2.91 -9.38 3.95
CA ALA A 9 -2.42 -8.81 2.70
C ALA A 9 -3.25 -9.30 1.50
N LEU A 10 -3.58 -10.58 1.46
CA LEU A 10 -4.39 -11.15 0.39
C LEU A 10 -5.80 -10.56 0.37
N ASN A 11 -6.44 -10.40 1.53
CA ASN A 11 -7.75 -9.79 1.62
C ASN A 11 -7.76 -8.37 1.06
N ILE A 12 -6.75 -7.59 1.41
CA ILE A 12 -6.62 -6.22 0.92
C ILE A 12 -6.41 -6.22 -0.58
N ALA A 13 -5.51 -7.06 -1.09
CA ALA A 13 -5.24 -7.16 -2.52
C ALA A 13 -6.50 -7.56 -3.29
N ALA A 14 -7.26 -8.52 -2.79
CA ALA A 14 -8.49 -8.98 -3.42
C ALA A 14 -9.53 -7.86 -3.49
N ARG A 15 -9.69 -7.11 -2.40
CA ARG A 15 -10.61 -5.98 -2.37
C ARG A 15 -10.18 -4.88 -3.34
N PHE A 16 -8.90 -4.59 -3.39
CA PHE A 16 -8.36 -3.61 -4.33
C PHE A 16 -8.56 -4.06 -5.78
N LEU A 17 -8.37 -5.34 -6.06
CA LEU A 17 -8.48 -5.87 -7.41
C LEU A 17 -9.90 -5.72 -7.97
N GLU A 18 -10.93 -5.91 -7.14
CA GLU A 18 -12.31 -5.68 -7.54
C GLU A 18 -12.53 -4.25 -8.04
N ALA A 19 -11.99 -3.27 -7.32
CA ALA A 19 -12.14 -1.86 -7.65
C ALA A 19 -11.21 -1.45 -8.80
N ALA A 20 -10.06 -2.09 -8.93
CA ALA A 20 -9.03 -1.74 -9.91
C ALA A 20 -9.40 -2.14 -11.34
N ARG A 21 -10.02 -3.31 -11.51
CA ARG A 21 -10.32 -3.85 -12.85
C ARG A 21 -11.17 -2.92 -13.71
N PRO A 22 -12.30 -2.38 -13.23
CA PRO A 22 -13.08 -1.45 -14.02
C PRO A 22 -12.35 -0.16 -14.37
N ARG A 23 -11.32 0.18 -13.64
CA ARG A 23 -10.57 1.43 -13.80
C ARG A 23 -9.29 1.25 -14.62
N GLY A 24 -8.97 0.01 -14.99
CA GLY A 24 -7.72 -0.27 -15.68
C GLY A 24 -6.48 -0.09 -14.82
N CYS A 25 -6.65 -0.11 -13.49
CA CYS A 25 -5.53 -0.06 -12.57
C CYS A 25 -4.93 -1.45 -12.36
N ARG A 26 -3.67 -1.49 -12.00
CA ARG A 26 -2.93 -2.73 -11.74
C ARG A 26 -2.71 -2.88 -10.24
N VAL A 27 -2.92 -4.09 -9.72
CA VAL A 27 -2.67 -4.43 -8.32
C VAL A 27 -1.58 -5.49 -8.27
N TYR A 28 -0.58 -5.28 -7.45
CA TYR A 28 0.54 -6.20 -7.26
C TYR A 28 0.66 -6.59 -5.81
N MET A 29 1.20 -7.77 -5.58
CA MET A 29 1.57 -8.26 -4.25
C MET A 29 3.05 -8.61 -4.21
N SER A 30 3.62 -8.45 -3.05
CA SER A 30 4.91 -8.98 -2.54
C SER A 30 6.11 -9.06 -3.49
N ASP A 31 5.98 -9.73 -4.62
CA ASP A 31 7.13 -10.04 -5.49
C ASP A 31 7.39 -8.99 -6.58
N MET A 32 6.53 -8.00 -6.69
CA MET A 32 6.71 -6.96 -7.69
C MET A 32 7.53 -5.82 -7.12
N LYS A 33 8.60 -5.47 -7.81
CA LYS A 33 9.48 -4.37 -7.39
C LYS A 33 8.81 -3.03 -7.54
N LEU A 34 8.98 -2.19 -6.54
CA LEU A 34 8.78 -0.75 -6.63
C LEU A 34 10.15 -0.10 -6.64
N ARG A 35 10.51 0.49 -7.77
CA ARG A 35 11.77 1.20 -7.93
C ARG A 35 11.54 2.68 -7.70
N ILE A 36 12.32 3.27 -6.78
CA ILE A 36 12.22 4.69 -6.45
C ILE A 36 13.48 5.38 -6.94
N ARG A 37 13.38 6.00 -8.12
CA ARG A 37 14.51 6.63 -8.81
C ARG A 37 15.66 5.62 -8.91
N ASP A 38 16.89 6.07 -8.76
CA ASP A 38 18.05 5.19 -8.64
C ASP A 38 18.47 4.98 -7.18
N GLU A 39 17.59 5.31 -6.23
CA GLU A 39 17.91 5.34 -4.81
C GLU A 39 17.53 4.08 -4.06
N ALA A 40 16.41 3.45 -4.40
CA ALA A 40 15.91 2.32 -3.64
C ALA A 40 15.02 1.40 -4.46
N VAL A 41 14.96 0.13 -4.03
CA VAL A 41 14.01 -0.86 -4.52
C VAL A 41 13.35 -1.51 -3.31
N TYR A 42 12.02 -1.55 -3.32
CA TYR A 42 11.23 -2.20 -2.29
C TYR A 42 10.27 -3.20 -2.90
N TYR A 43 9.72 -4.06 -2.05
CA TYR A 43 8.70 -5.04 -2.43
C TYR A 43 7.49 -4.84 -1.51
N PRO A 44 6.59 -3.89 -1.83
CA PRO A 44 5.42 -3.65 -0.99
C PRO A 44 4.55 -4.89 -0.88
N ASP A 45 3.90 -5.08 0.27
CA ASP A 45 2.95 -6.18 0.42
C ASP A 45 1.82 -6.08 -0.60
N VAL A 46 1.30 -4.86 -0.82
CA VAL A 46 0.32 -4.58 -1.88
C VAL A 46 0.61 -3.20 -2.45
N MET A 47 0.52 -3.03 -3.77
CA MET A 47 0.54 -1.70 -4.39
C MET A 47 -0.43 -1.61 -5.55
N VAL A 48 -0.89 -0.39 -5.80
CA VAL A 48 -1.83 -0.08 -6.87
C VAL A 48 -1.20 0.96 -7.79
N VAL A 49 -1.28 0.70 -9.09
CA VAL A 49 -0.77 1.62 -10.11
C VAL A 49 -1.88 1.88 -11.13
N CYS A 50 -2.27 3.14 -11.29
CA CYS A 50 -3.37 3.53 -12.17
C CYS A 50 -2.93 4.32 -13.42
N GLY A 51 -1.66 4.52 -13.61
CA GLY A 51 -1.13 5.18 -14.80
C GLY A 51 -1.06 4.26 -16.01
N GLU A 52 -0.45 4.75 -17.08
CA GLU A 52 -0.18 3.94 -18.28
C GLU A 52 0.65 2.72 -17.91
N GLY A 53 0.73 1.76 -18.84
CA GLY A 53 1.37 0.47 -18.62
C GLY A 53 2.71 0.53 -17.92
N PRO A 54 3.17 -0.58 -17.34
CA PRO A 54 4.38 -0.57 -16.53
C PRO A 54 5.58 -0.12 -17.34
N PRO A 55 6.51 0.67 -16.72
CA PRO A 55 7.72 1.13 -17.40
C PRO A 55 8.66 -0.01 -17.77
N HIS A 56 8.53 -1.14 -17.08
CA HIS A 56 9.39 -2.30 -17.25
C HIS A 56 8.65 -3.57 -16.82
N PRO A 57 8.97 -4.75 -17.41
CA PRO A 57 8.31 -6.00 -17.01
C PRO A 57 8.50 -6.39 -15.55
N TYR A 58 9.56 -5.92 -14.90
CA TYR A 58 9.93 -6.37 -13.56
C TYR A 58 9.78 -5.32 -12.45
N TYR A 59 9.38 -4.10 -12.78
CA TYR A 59 9.19 -3.08 -11.74
C TYR A 59 8.15 -2.02 -12.14
N GLU A 60 7.59 -1.38 -11.13
CA GLU A 60 6.77 -0.17 -11.25
C GLU A 60 7.47 0.99 -10.56
N GLU A 61 7.09 2.22 -10.92
CA GLU A 61 7.70 3.42 -10.35
C GLU A 61 6.68 4.44 -9.84
N ALA A 62 5.41 4.31 -10.19
CA ALA A 62 4.42 5.35 -9.93
C ALA A 62 3.13 4.82 -9.27
N PRO A 63 3.23 4.17 -8.10
CA PRO A 63 2.03 3.71 -7.42
C PRO A 63 1.23 4.87 -6.87
N CYS A 64 -0.09 4.71 -6.86
CA CYS A 64 -0.99 5.66 -6.18
C CYS A 64 -1.33 5.23 -4.76
N ALA A 65 -1.15 3.95 -4.45
CA ALA A 65 -1.35 3.41 -3.12
C ALA A 65 -0.33 2.31 -2.84
N VAL A 66 0.21 2.31 -1.63
CA VAL A 66 1.13 1.29 -1.14
C VAL A 66 0.64 0.82 0.23
N VAL A 67 0.65 -0.48 0.44
CA VAL A 67 0.24 -1.10 1.70
C VAL A 67 1.36 -1.97 2.24
N GLU A 68 1.66 -1.80 3.51
CA GLU A 68 2.54 -2.68 4.25
C GLU A 68 1.79 -3.25 5.45
N VAL A 69 1.80 -4.57 5.58
CA VAL A 69 1.24 -5.24 6.75
C VAL A 69 2.39 -5.48 7.72
N LEU A 70 2.28 -4.95 8.92
CA LEU A 70 3.36 -5.02 9.90
C LEU A 70 3.60 -6.44 10.38
N SER A 71 4.85 -6.76 10.67
CA SER A 71 5.24 -7.99 11.31
C SER A 71 6.08 -7.67 12.54
N PRO A 72 6.16 -8.58 13.54
CA PRO A 72 6.96 -8.33 14.73
C PRO A 72 8.43 -8.08 14.44
N ALA A 73 8.92 -8.58 13.30
CA ALA A 73 10.33 -8.45 12.91
C ALA A 73 10.64 -7.09 12.26
N THR A 74 9.64 -6.25 11.95
CA THR A 74 9.86 -4.97 11.29
C THR A 74 10.37 -3.96 12.31
N GLU A 75 11.60 -3.49 12.12
CA GLU A 75 12.20 -2.52 13.01
C GLU A 75 11.71 -1.10 12.70
N ALA A 76 11.65 -0.25 13.74
CA ALA A 76 11.18 1.13 13.61
C ALA A 76 12.02 1.95 12.63
N LEU A 77 13.34 1.71 12.57
CA LEU A 77 14.23 2.40 11.65
C LEU A 77 13.89 2.06 10.20
N ASP A 78 13.73 0.76 9.91
CA ASP A 78 13.36 0.30 8.57
C ASP A 78 12.02 0.90 8.14
N ARG A 79 11.04 0.95 9.02
CA ARG A 79 9.75 1.55 8.71
C ARG A 79 9.85 3.03 8.41
N ARG A 80 10.69 3.77 9.13
CA ARG A 80 10.88 5.21 8.89
C ARG A 80 11.56 5.46 7.55
N GLU A 81 12.54 4.66 7.19
CA GLU A 81 13.21 4.77 5.90
C GLU A 81 12.25 4.49 4.75
N LYS A 82 11.51 3.41 4.84
CA LYS A 82 10.50 3.08 3.83
C LYS A 82 9.46 4.18 3.69
N ARG A 83 8.94 4.68 4.80
CA ARG A 83 7.96 5.75 4.78
C ARG A 83 8.49 6.98 4.07
N ALA A 84 9.70 7.41 4.42
CA ALA A 84 10.31 8.59 3.81
C ALA A 84 10.42 8.42 2.29
N MET A 85 10.84 7.23 1.84
CA MET A 85 10.98 6.95 0.42
C MET A 85 9.62 6.88 -0.29
N TYR A 86 8.64 6.19 0.28
CA TYR A 86 7.31 6.11 -0.32
C TYR A 86 6.66 7.50 -0.42
N LEU A 87 6.72 8.30 0.64
CA LEU A 87 6.10 9.63 0.64
C LEU A 87 6.80 10.62 -0.27
N SER A 88 7.98 10.28 -0.78
CA SER A 88 8.68 11.10 -1.77
C SER A 88 8.17 10.90 -3.20
N LEU A 89 7.31 9.92 -3.44
CA LEU A 89 6.78 9.62 -4.76
C LEU A 89 5.66 10.58 -5.13
N ASP A 90 5.81 11.26 -6.27
CA ASP A 90 4.82 12.23 -6.74
C ASP A 90 3.45 11.61 -7.04
N SER A 91 3.44 10.33 -7.40
CA SER A 91 2.20 9.62 -7.73
C SER A 91 1.39 9.17 -6.53
N LEU A 92 2.03 9.10 -5.35
CA LEU A 92 1.42 8.47 -4.17
C LEU A 92 0.32 9.34 -3.57
N GLN A 93 -0.84 8.74 -3.33
CA GLN A 93 -1.99 9.36 -2.67
C GLN A 93 -2.17 8.85 -1.25
N VAL A 94 -1.83 7.59 -1.00
CA VAL A 94 -1.96 6.99 0.32
C VAL A 94 -0.91 5.91 0.53
N TYR A 95 -0.30 5.93 1.70
CA TYR A 95 0.55 4.85 2.21
C TYR A 95 -0.13 4.30 3.45
N LEU A 96 -0.49 3.02 3.43
CA LEU A 96 -1.23 2.37 4.49
C LEU A 96 -0.36 1.36 5.23
N LEU A 97 -0.28 1.52 6.54
CA LEU A 97 0.27 0.52 7.46
C LEU A 97 -0.89 -0.21 8.13
N VAL A 98 -0.83 -1.53 8.13
CA VAL A 98 -1.84 -2.37 8.79
C VAL A 98 -1.17 -3.13 9.92
N ASP A 99 -1.67 -2.93 11.13
CA ASP A 99 -1.23 -3.71 12.30
C ASP A 99 -2.19 -4.89 12.48
N PRO A 100 -1.75 -6.11 12.11
CA PRO A 100 -2.68 -7.25 12.14
C PRO A 100 -3.02 -7.71 13.57
N GLU A 101 -2.15 -7.46 14.53
CA GLU A 101 -2.39 -7.85 15.91
C GLU A 101 -3.36 -6.91 16.60
N ARG A 102 -3.19 -5.61 16.41
CA ARG A 102 -4.07 -4.59 16.99
C ARG A 102 -5.35 -4.37 16.19
N ARG A 103 -5.39 -4.86 14.95
CA ARG A 103 -6.49 -4.63 14.01
C ARG A 103 -6.73 -3.14 13.83
N ARG A 104 -5.68 -2.42 13.40
CA ARG A 104 -5.71 -0.98 13.21
C ARG A 104 -5.00 -0.60 11.91
N PHE A 105 -5.48 0.50 11.33
CA PHE A 105 -4.83 1.16 10.20
C PHE A 105 -4.12 2.42 10.66
N THR A 106 -2.92 2.66 10.10
CA THR A 106 -2.26 3.96 10.12
C THR A 106 -2.08 4.38 8.67
N ALA A 107 -2.70 5.47 8.26
CA ALA A 107 -2.64 5.94 6.88
C ALA A 107 -1.91 7.28 6.80
N TYR A 108 -1.02 7.38 5.81
CA TYR A 108 -0.43 8.66 5.41
C TYR A 108 -1.12 9.06 4.12
N ARG A 109 -1.99 10.06 4.21
CA ARG A 109 -2.87 10.48 3.13
C ARG A 109 -2.45 11.83 2.59
N LEU A 110 -2.33 11.94 1.27
CA LEU A 110 -1.97 13.19 0.61
C LEU A 110 -3.12 14.20 0.71
N THR A 111 -2.79 15.40 1.14
CA THR A 111 -3.69 16.56 1.15
C THR A 111 -3.05 17.71 0.37
N PRO A 112 -3.77 18.80 0.09
CA PRO A 112 -3.16 19.96 -0.55
C PRO A 112 -1.96 20.54 0.23
N GLU A 113 -1.89 20.30 1.53
CA GLU A 113 -0.81 20.78 2.39
C GLU A 113 0.27 19.72 2.63
N GLY A 114 0.19 18.58 1.95
CA GLY A 114 1.11 17.47 2.12
C GLY A 114 0.48 16.25 2.76
N PHE A 115 1.29 15.29 3.15
CA PHE A 115 0.77 14.06 3.78
C PHE A 115 0.40 14.32 5.24
N VAL A 116 -0.74 13.76 5.64
CA VAL A 116 -1.18 13.74 7.04
C VAL A 116 -1.25 12.29 7.52
N GLU A 117 -0.87 12.06 8.78
CA GLU A 117 -0.97 10.75 9.40
C GLU A 117 -2.31 10.64 10.14
N GLU A 118 -3.04 9.58 9.87
CA GLU A 118 -4.34 9.30 10.48
C GLU A 118 -4.39 7.86 10.93
N GLU A 119 -4.90 7.63 12.14
CA GLU A 119 -5.18 6.28 12.62
C GLU A 119 -6.68 6.05 12.59
N GLY A 120 -7.10 4.83 12.30
CA GLY A 120 -8.52 4.53 12.27
C GLY A 120 -8.85 3.12 11.83
N GLU A 121 -10.13 2.92 11.58
CA GLU A 121 -10.71 1.64 11.17
C GLU A 121 -11.08 1.62 9.70
N GLU A 122 -10.94 2.75 9.02
CA GLU A 122 -11.22 2.90 7.60
C GLU A 122 -10.17 3.80 6.97
N VAL A 123 -9.92 3.61 5.68
CA VAL A 123 -9.02 4.46 4.92
C VAL A 123 -9.56 4.62 3.50
N ASP A 124 -9.53 5.87 3.00
CA ASP A 124 -9.87 6.14 1.62
C ASP A 124 -8.69 5.82 0.71
N VAL A 125 -8.98 5.16 -0.40
CA VAL A 125 -8.01 4.89 -1.47
C VAL A 125 -8.54 5.58 -2.72
N PRO A 126 -8.22 6.89 -2.91
CA PRO A 126 -8.87 7.70 -3.94
C PRO A 126 -8.73 7.17 -5.36
N CYS A 127 -7.57 6.65 -5.71
CA CYS A 127 -7.35 6.14 -7.07
C CYS A 127 -8.23 4.93 -7.41
N LEU A 128 -8.78 4.26 -6.41
CA LEU A 128 -9.72 3.16 -6.59
C LEU A 128 -11.18 3.56 -6.29
N ASP A 129 -11.39 4.80 -5.86
CA ASP A 129 -12.70 5.27 -5.38
C ASP A 129 -13.27 4.29 -4.35
N LEU A 130 -12.45 3.92 -3.40
CA LEU A 130 -12.72 2.85 -2.45
C LEU A 130 -12.43 3.34 -1.03
N ARG A 131 -13.30 2.95 -0.09
CA ARG A 131 -13.02 3.02 1.33
C ARG A 131 -12.73 1.61 1.84
N LEU A 132 -11.49 1.37 2.23
CA LEU A 132 -11.09 0.09 2.81
C LEU A 132 -11.42 0.09 4.29
N THR A 133 -12.07 -0.97 4.77
CA THR A 133 -12.43 -1.12 6.17
C THR A 133 -11.63 -2.23 6.83
N LEU A 134 -11.59 -2.23 8.18
CA LEU A 134 -11.00 -3.34 8.92
C LEU A 134 -11.72 -4.66 8.62
N GLU A 135 -13.03 -4.62 8.41
CA GLU A 135 -13.78 -5.81 8.03
C GLU A 135 -13.28 -6.38 6.72
N ASP A 136 -12.99 -5.54 5.72
CA ASP A 136 -12.41 -5.99 4.45
C ASP A 136 -11.09 -6.73 4.67
N ALA A 137 -10.22 -6.15 5.47
CA ALA A 137 -8.86 -6.67 5.71
C ALA A 137 -8.85 -7.93 6.58
N PHE A 138 -9.77 -8.01 7.53
CA PHE A 138 -9.76 -9.04 8.57
C PHE A 138 -10.90 -10.04 8.48
N ARG A 139 -11.49 -10.19 7.32
CA ARG A 139 -12.46 -11.25 7.06
C ARG A 139 -11.69 -12.55 6.84
N LEU A 140 -11.34 -13.17 7.93
CA LEU A 140 -10.54 -14.41 7.93
C LEU A 140 -11.45 -15.66 7.99
#